data_7e6e840ec32d9c7a220b4882a6c1cac2
#
_entry.id   7e6e840ec32d9c7a220b4882a6c1cac2
#
_cell.length_a   1.000
_cell.length_b   1.000
_cell.length_c   1.000
_cell.angle_alpha   90.00
_cell.angle_beta   90.00
_cell.angle_gamma   90.00
#
_symmetry.space_group_name_H-M   'P 1'
#
loop_
_entity.id
_entity.type
_entity.pdbx_description
1 polymer ?
#
loop_
_entity_poly.entity_id
_entity_poly.type
_entity_poly.pdbx_seq_one_letter_code
_entity_poly.pdbx_strand_id
1 'polypeptide(L)'
;MKWLLAFVVGCAPALAAISGTVINGTTGQPQPGIPVTLLRMGPTGPEAAGDGKADAQGKFSLNAETSAQGPTLVRATLDGVTYTRLIPPGTPSEGLTLEIYNASKQPGSAKVSKHLIFFVPTAQALTVNETYLFSNTGKTAWNDPAEGTLRFFLPSGANGKVQINATAPGGMPLQEAAGKTNKPDIYKVNFPVRPGETRFDLSYSTPYTEGAPYAGKVVSNDENTYLIVPKGVTLKGDNLNDMGQEPRTEAHIFGVKDAAYKISLTGVAEPSSQEGDAGASGDSSGQSPIQQIMPRLYTQVTPILALAFGILALGFVLLYRSPVSSNTAKETNERSRG
;
A
#
# COMPACT_ATOMS: atom_id res chain seq x y z
N MET A 1 -57.51 -26.60 35.09
CA MET A 1 -56.99 -26.44 33.71
C MET A 1 -56.06 -25.22 33.71
N LYS A 2 -54.72 -25.43 33.78
CA LYS A 2 -53.73 -24.36 33.74
C LYS A 2 -53.15 -24.28 32.33
N TRP A 3 -53.38 -23.19 31.64
CA TRP A 3 -52.79 -22.91 30.33
C TRP A 3 -51.39 -22.34 30.52
N LEU A 4 -50.39 -23.06 30.10
CA LEU A 4 -49.02 -22.56 29.95
C LEU A 4 -48.89 -21.88 28.59
N LEU A 5 -48.78 -20.54 28.61
CA LEU A 5 -48.35 -19.77 27.44
C LEU A 5 -46.83 -19.95 27.30
N ALA A 6 -46.41 -20.69 26.28
CA ALA A 6 -45.01 -20.73 25.87
C ALA A 6 -44.67 -19.47 25.07
N PHE A 7 -43.83 -18.62 25.63
CA PHE A 7 -43.28 -17.42 24.96
C PHE A 7 -42.12 -17.88 24.07
N VAL A 8 -42.35 -18.02 22.78
CA VAL A 8 -41.29 -18.27 21.79
C VAL A 8 -40.57 -16.95 21.54
N VAL A 9 -39.44 -16.73 22.19
CA VAL A 9 -38.52 -15.63 21.84
C VAL A 9 -37.88 -15.97 20.50
N GLY A 10 -38.42 -15.38 19.44
CA GLY A 10 -37.80 -15.45 18.11
C GLY A 10 -36.47 -14.70 18.13
N CYS A 11 -35.38 -15.43 18.09
CA CYS A 11 -34.04 -14.89 17.87
C CYS A 11 -33.98 -14.46 16.38
N ALA A 12 -34.23 -13.17 16.10
CA ALA A 12 -33.97 -12.63 14.77
C ALA A 12 -32.45 -12.67 14.54
N PRO A 13 -31.97 -13.18 13.39
CA PRO A 13 -30.55 -13.08 13.06
C PRO A 13 -30.17 -11.61 13.04
N ALA A 14 -29.29 -11.18 13.92
CA ALA A 14 -28.64 -9.87 13.83
C ALA A 14 -27.77 -9.90 12.57
N LEU A 15 -28.23 -9.29 11.48
CA LEU A 15 -27.40 -9.01 10.32
C LEU A 15 -26.23 -8.17 10.85
N ALA A 16 -25.01 -8.68 10.67
CA ALA A 16 -23.81 -7.96 11.06
C ALA A 16 -23.72 -6.68 10.20
N ALA A 17 -24.17 -5.56 10.75
CA ALA A 17 -24.11 -4.28 10.08
C ALA A 17 -22.69 -3.76 10.12
N ILE A 18 -22.18 -3.34 8.97
CA ILE A 18 -20.90 -2.61 8.90
C ILE A 18 -21.19 -1.18 9.32
N SER A 19 -20.58 -0.73 10.41
CA SER A 19 -20.85 0.59 10.96
C SER A 19 -19.58 1.35 11.33
N GLY A 20 -19.68 2.67 11.31
CA GLY A 20 -18.55 3.53 11.62
C GLY A 20 -18.87 5.00 11.62
N THR A 21 -17.83 5.83 11.63
CA THR A 21 -17.91 7.28 11.57
C THR A 21 -17.02 7.83 10.48
N VAL A 22 -17.53 8.76 9.70
CA VAL A 22 -16.75 9.56 8.75
C VAL A 22 -16.23 10.78 9.50
N ILE A 23 -14.90 10.91 9.57
CA ILE A 23 -14.21 12.04 10.21
C ILE A 23 -13.52 12.87 9.12
N ASN A 24 -13.74 14.18 9.13
CA ASN A 24 -12.99 15.10 8.29
C ASN A 24 -11.67 15.46 8.99
N GLY A 25 -10.57 14.92 8.53
CA GLY A 25 -9.23 15.16 9.10
C GLY A 25 -8.74 16.61 8.90
N THR A 26 -9.32 17.36 7.96
CA THR A 26 -9.02 18.79 7.80
C THR A 26 -9.57 19.60 8.97
N THR A 27 -10.79 19.32 9.39
CA THR A 27 -11.49 20.05 10.46
C THR A 27 -11.37 19.38 11.83
N GLY A 28 -11.07 18.08 11.85
CA GLY A 28 -11.08 17.24 13.06
C GLY A 28 -12.48 16.88 13.54
N GLN A 29 -13.53 17.13 12.75
CA GLN A 29 -14.92 16.95 13.12
C GLN A 29 -15.59 15.80 12.34
N PRO A 30 -16.65 15.16 12.87
CA PRO A 30 -17.47 14.28 12.09
C PRO A 30 -18.02 14.98 10.83
N GLN A 31 -18.04 14.25 9.71
CA GLN A 31 -18.49 14.79 8.43
C GLN A 31 -19.86 14.19 8.05
N PRO A 32 -20.93 14.98 8.18
CA PRO A 32 -22.27 14.54 7.82
C PRO A 32 -22.50 14.51 6.30
N GLY A 33 -23.48 13.73 5.88
CA GLY A 33 -24.02 13.79 4.54
C GLY A 33 -23.18 13.11 3.46
N ILE A 34 -22.08 12.47 3.81
CA ILE A 34 -21.19 11.78 2.86
C ILE A 34 -21.79 10.43 2.45
N PRO A 35 -21.91 10.14 1.14
CA PRO A 35 -22.22 8.80 0.67
C PRO A 35 -21.11 7.83 1.03
N VAL A 36 -21.49 6.68 1.59
CA VAL A 36 -20.56 5.60 1.95
C VAL A 36 -20.98 4.34 1.19
N THR A 37 -20.06 3.74 0.46
CA THR A 37 -20.30 2.53 -0.32
C THR A 37 -19.43 1.39 0.21
N LEU A 38 -20.03 0.23 0.35
CA LEU A 38 -19.32 -1.02 0.61
C LEU A 38 -18.98 -1.68 -0.72
N LEU A 39 -17.73 -2.09 -0.86
CA LEU A 39 -17.24 -2.85 -2.01
C LEU A 39 -16.72 -4.20 -1.54
N ARG A 40 -16.99 -5.26 -2.32
CA ARG A 40 -16.37 -6.58 -2.19
C ARG A 40 -15.48 -6.83 -3.39
N MET A 41 -14.41 -7.57 -3.18
CA MET A 41 -13.57 -8.02 -4.29
C MET A 41 -14.24 -9.20 -4.99
N GLY A 42 -14.74 -8.95 -6.19
CA GLY A 42 -15.25 -9.96 -7.11
C GLY A 42 -14.15 -10.46 -8.06
N PRO A 43 -14.47 -11.44 -8.93
CA PRO A 43 -13.53 -12.00 -9.90
C PRO A 43 -12.98 -10.97 -10.89
N THR A 44 -13.77 -9.94 -11.20
CA THR A 44 -13.44 -8.89 -12.17
C THR A 44 -13.01 -7.57 -11.54
N GLY A 45 -12.96 -7.50 -10.19
CA GLY A 45 -12.58 -6.31 -9.43
C GLY A 45 -13.58 -5.95 -8.33
N PRO A 46 -13.49 -4.73 -7.77
CA PRO A 46 -14.38 -4.29 -6.71
C PRO A 46 -15.83 -4.12 -7.20
N GLU A 47 -16.77 -4.76 -6.52
CA GLU A 47 -18.21 -4.70 -6.80
C GLU A 47 -18.96 -4.06 -5.64
N ALA A 48 -19.97 -3.22 -5.92
CA ALA A 48 -20.78 -2.61 -4.88
C ALA A 48 -21.63 -3.67 -4.16
N ALA A 49 -21.54 -3.72 -2.83
CA ALA A 49 -22.23 -4.68 -1.98
C ALA A 49 -23.24 -4.02 -1.01
N GLY A 50 -23.23 -2.72 -0.93
CA GLY A 50 -24.12 -1.92 -0.10
C GLY A 50 -23.76 -0.44 -0.14
N ASP A 51 -24.72 0.39 0.16
CA ASP A 51 -24.57 1.83 0.21
C ASP A 51 -25.32 2.43 1.41
N GLY A 52 -24.91 3.61 1.80
CA GLY A 52 -25.50 4.37 2.90
C GLY A 52 -25.01 5.80 2.87
N LYS A 53 -25.40 6.55 3.88
CA LYS A 53 -25.01 7.96 4.04
C LYS A 53 -24.68 8.25 5.50
N ALA A 54 -23.65 9.04 5.73
CA ALA A 54 -23.31 9.51 7.06
C ALA A 54 -24.41 10.45 7.60
N ASP A 55 -24.86 10.21 8.82
CA ASP A 55 -25.88 11.01 9.53
C ASP A 55 -25.33 12.37 10.00
N ALA A 56 -26.12 13.11 10.79
CA ALA A 56 -25.72 14.42 11.33
C ALA A 56 -24.50 14.36 12.26
N GLN A 57 -24.21 13.22 12.85
CA GLN A 57 -23.05 12.93 13.69
C GLN A 57 -21.92 12.26 12.93
N GLY A 58 -22.00 12.19 11.58
CA GLY A 58 -21.03 11.51 10.73
C GLY A 58 -21.06 9.98 10.81
N LYS A 59 -22.03 9.38 11.52
CA LYS A 59 -22.14 7.93 11.65
C LYS A 59 -22.79 7.32 10.42
N PHE A 60 -22.30 6.16 10.00
CA PHE A 60 -22.90 5.36 8.93
C PHE A 60 -23.16 3.93 9.39
N SER A 61 -24.18 3.31 8.78
CA SER A 61 -24.47 1.90 8.94
C SER A 61 -24.85 1.34 7.57
N LEU A 62 -24.22 0.22 7.18
CA LEU A 62 -24.43 -0.46 5.92
C LEU A 62 -25.00 -1.84 6.22
N ASN A 63 -26.21 -2.12 5.73
CA ASN A 63 -26.87 -3.42 5.91
C ASN A 63 -26.29 -4.43 4.92
N ALA A 64 -25.06 -4.84 5.18
CA ALA A 64 -24.36 -5.84 4.37
C ALA A 64 -23.35 -6.57 5.24
N GLU A 65 -23.12 -7.84 4.93
CA GLU A 65 -22.13 -8.66 5.63
C GLU A 65 -20.75 -8.48 5.03
N THR A 66 -19.70 -8.59 5.85
CA THR A 66 -18.33 -8.71 5.38
C THR A 66 -18.15 -10.04 4.66
N SER A 67 -17.36 -10.05 3.60
CA SER A 67 -17.03 -11.30 2.91
C SER A 67 -16.12 -12.16 3.78
N ALA A 68 -16.51 -13.43 3.98
CA ALA A 68 -15.62 -14.41 4.61
C ALA A 68 -14.47 -14.85 3.67
N GLN A 69 -14.60 -14.61 2.37
CA GLN A 69 -13.70 -15.13 1.33
C GLN A 69 -12.72 -14.09 0.77
N GLY A 70 -12.83 -12.83 1.19
CA GLY A 70 -11.96 -11.78 0.66
C GLY A 70 -12.09 -10.47 1.42
N PRO A 71 -11.19 -9.52 1.16
CA PRO A 71 -11.24 -8.21 1.79
C PRO A 71 -12.46 -7.41 1.35
N THR A 72 -13.01 -6.65 2.26
CA THR A 72 -14.11 -5.72 2.03
C THR A 72 -13.56 -4.29 2.13
N LEU A 73 -14.08 -3.37 1.32
CA LEU A 73 -13.65 -1.99 1.27
C LEU A 73 -14.82 -1.07 1.59
N VAL A 74 -14.65 -0.16 2.54
CA VAL A 74 -15.57 0.97 2.76
C VAL A 74 -15.01 2.19 2.05
N ARG A 75 -15.82 2.81 1.18
CA ARG A 75 -15.42 3.93 0.33
C ARG A 75 -16.31 5.14 0.57
N ALA A 76 -15.71 6.32 0.64
CA ALA A 76 -16.39 7.60 0.62
C ALA A 76 -15.70 8.57 -0.35
N THR A 77 -16.41 9.57 -0.84
CA THR A 77 -15.87 10.59 -1.74
C THR A 77 -16.21 11.99 -1.21
N LEU A 78 -15.22 12.85 -1.13
CA LEU A 78 -15.36 14.27 -0.78
C LEU A 78 -14.53 15.11 -1.75
N ASP A 79 -15.10 16.18 -2.31
CA ASP A 79 -14.43 17.11 -3.24
C ASP A 79 -13.71 16.43 -4.40
N GLY A 80 -14.28 15.33 -4.93
CA GLY A 80 -13.71 14.54 -6.01
C GLY A 80 -12.57 13.62 -5.60
N VAL A 81 -12.24 13.55 -4.32
CA VAL A 81 -11.22 12.65 -3.76
C VAL A 81 -11.90 11.42 -3.13
N THR A 82 -11.47 10.24 -3.54
CA THR A 82 -12.00 8.97 -3.01
C THR A 82 -11.11 8.47 -1.89
N TYR A 83 -11.74 8.11 -0.77
CA TYR A 83 -11.11 7.54 0.42
C TYR A 83 -11.62 6.12 0.62
N THR A 84 -10.71 5.21 0.95
CA THR A 84 -11.04 3.79 1.10
C THR A 84 -10.43 3.24 2.37
N ARG A 85 -11.23 2.49 3.13
CA ARG A 85 -10.78 1.72 4.29
C ARG A 85 -10.91 0.23 3.98
N LEU A 86 -9.79 -0.48 4.03
CA LEU A 86 -9.75 -1.93 3.88
C LEU A 86 -10.20 -2.58 5.21
N ILE A 87 -11.08 -3.56 5.11
CA ILE A 87 -11.52 -4.44 6.20
C ILE A 87 -11.05 -5.86 5.85
N PRO A 88 -9.99 -6.37 6.48
CA PRO A 88 -9.55 -7.75 6.29
C PRO A 88 -10.63 -8.75 6.72
N PRO A 89 -10.70 -9.94 6.13
CA PRO A 89 -11.61 -10.99 6.57
C PRO A 89 -11.43 -11.31 8.05
N GLY A 90 -12.54 -11.52 8.76
CA GLY A 90 -12.53 -11.88 10.19
C GLY A 90 -12.21 -10.74 11.16
N THR A 91 -12.05 -9.49 10.67
CA THR A 91 -11.89 -8.34 11.55
C THR A 91 -13.25 -7.71 11.90
N PRO A 92 -13.38 -7.03 13.07
CA PRO A 92 -14.60 -6.33 13.43
C PRO A 92 -15.00 -5.31 12.37
N SER A 93 -16.27 -5.31 11.99
CA SER A 93 -16.85 -4.40 11.01
C SER A 93 -17.64 -3.25 11.65
N GLU A 94 -17.64 -3.16 12.97
CA GLU A 94 -18.27 -2.12 13.74
C GLU A 94 -17.28 -1.10 14.26
N GLY A 95 -17.73 0.16 14.47
CA GLY A 95 -16.89 1.22 15.00
C GLY A 95 -15.76 1.67 14.08
N LEU A 96 -15.90 1.47 12.78
CA LEU A 96 -14.89 1.86 11.81
C LEU A 96 -14.73 3.38 11.77
N THR A 97 -13.49 3.85 11.59
CA THR A 97 -13.22 5.26 11.28
C THR A 97 -12.81 5.37 9.83
N LEU A 98 -13.55 6.16 9.06
CA LEU A 98 -13.21 6.54 7.71
C LEU A 98 -12.78 8.00 7.68
N GLU A 99 -11.50 8.24 7.56
CA GLU A 99 -10.93 9.58 7.54
C GLU A 99 -10.93 10.12 6.10
N ILE A 100 -11.48 11.31 5.92
CA ILE A 100 -11.56 12.04 4.66
C ILE A 100 -11.01 13.46 4.86
N TYR A 101 -10.65 14.15 3.78
CA TYR A 101 -10.05 15.48 3.85
C TYR A 101 -10.67 16.39 2.79
N ASN A 102 -10.82 17.68 3.08
CA ASN A 102 -11.14 18.67 2.08
C ASN A 102 -10.06 18.68 1.00
N ALA A 103 -10.43 19.00 -0.24
CA ALA A 103 -9.48 19.11 -1.34
C ALA A 103 -9.22 20.55 -1.73
N SER A 104 -8.00 20.79 -2.25
CA SER A 104 -7.55 22.05 -2.80
C SER A 104 -6.88 21.80 -4.16
N LYS A 105 -7.03 22.74 -5.09
CA LYS A 105 -6.27 22.76 -6.34
C LYS A 105 -4.81 23.18 -6.15
N GLN A 106 -4.49 23.79 -5.02
CA GLN A 106 -3.13 24.17 -4.68
C GLN A 106 -2.43 23.03 -3.93
N PRO A 107 -1.14 22.77 -4.19
CA PRO A 107 -0.40 21.70 -3.56
C PRO A 107 -0.28 21.84 -2.04
N GLY A 108 -0.30 23.07 -1.52
CA GLY A 108 -0.13 23.30 -0.09
C GLY A 108 1.19 22.73 0.42
N SER A 109 1.11 21.78 1.36
CA SER A 109 2.28 21.08 1.90
C SER A 109 2.70 19.85 1.09
N ALA A 110 1.97 19.51 0.03
CA ALA A 110 2.31 18.37 -0.82
C ALA A 110 3.53 18.71 -1.69
N LYS A 111 4.57 17.90 -1.61
CA LYS A 111 5.79 18.03 -2.41
C LYS A 111 6.38 16.67 -2.72
N VAL A 112 7.14 16.57 -3.80
CA VAL A 112 7.97 15.40 -4.06
C VAL A 112 9.08 15.36 -3.02
N SER A 113 9.10 14.29 -2.23
CA SER A 113 10.13 14.06 -1.22
C SER A 113 11.31 13.27 -1.77
N LYS A 114 11.06 12.45 -2.80
CA LYS A 114 12.08 11.66 -3.47
C LYS A 114 11.63 11.28 -4.88
N HIS A 115 12.55 11.35 -5.85
CA HIS A 115 12.37 10.88 -7.20
C HIS A 115 13.51 9.93 -7.56
N LEU A 116 13.19 8.69 -7.87
CA LEU A 116 14.15 7.63 -8.22
C LEU A 116 13.94 7.24 -9.67
N ILE A 117 15.00 7.18 -10.46
CA ILE A 117 14.99 6.80 -11.86
C ILE A 117 15.94 5.64 -12.06
N PHE A 118 15.39 4.47 -12.31
CA PHE A 118 16.15 3.24 -12.56
C PHE A 118 16.30 3.00 -14.04
N PHE A 119 17.51 2.85 -14.51
CA PHE A 119 17.84 2.51 -15.88
C PHE A 119 18.25 1.05 -16.00
N VAL A 120 17.50 0.29 -16.77
CA VAL A 120 17.74 -1.14 -16.99
C VAL A 120 17.96 -1.38 -18.49
N PRO A 121 19.21 -1.24 -18.99
CA PRO A 121 19.52 -1.51 -20.38
C PRO A 121 19.50 -3.01 -20.65
N THR A 122 18.89 -3.38 -21.77
CA THR A 122 18.95 -4.70 -22.38
C THR A 122 19.61 -4.58 -23.75
N ALA A 123 19.82 -5.67 -24.47
CA ALA A 123 20.46 -5.65 -25.81
C ALA A 123 19.69 -4.77 -26.83
N GLN A 124 18.40 -4.53 -26.67
CA GLN A 124 17.54 -3.88 -27.67
C GLN A 124 16.79 -2.65 -27.14
N ALA A 125 16.61 -2.54 -25.85
CA ALA A 125 15.79 -1.50 -25.24
C ALA A 125 16.37 -1.03 -23.90
N LEU A 126 16.13 0.22 -23.59
CA LEU A 126 16.31 0.78 -22.26
C LEU A 126 14.95 0.84 -21.55
N THR A 127 14.76 0.03 -20.54
CA THR A 127 13.62 0.16 -19.65
C THR A 127 13.96 1.18 -18.56
N VAL A 128 13.08 2.13 -18.38
CA VAL A 128 13.20 3.17 -17.35
C VAL A 128 12.03 3.01 -16.40
N ASN A 129 12.34 2.86 -15.12
CA ASN A 129 11.35 2.81 -14.04
C ASN A 129 11.55 4.02 -13.14
N GLU A 130 10.52 4.85 -13.02
CA GLU A 130 10.56 6.04 -12.17
C GLU A 130 9.63 5.87 -10.99
N THR A 131 10.10 6.24 -9.80
CA THR A 131 9.28 6.29 -8.59
C THR A 131 9.30 7.71 -8.03
N TYR A 132 8.12 8.31 -7.93
CA TYR A 132 7.93 9.58 -7.22
C TYR A 132 7.26 9.31 -5.88
N LEU A 133 7.87 9.76 -4.80
CA LEU A 133 7.30 9.77 -3.46
C LEU A 133 6.88 11.20 -3.13
N PHE A 134 5.58 11.40 -2.95
CA PHE A 134 5.04 12.65 -2.44
C PHE A 134 4.84 12.57 -0.94
N SER A 135 5.23 13.60 -0.24
CA SER A 135 4.89 13.81 1.17
C SER A 135 3.94 14.99 1.29
N ASN A 136 2.76 14.75 1.87
CA ASN A 136 1.83 15.80 2.23
C ASN A 136 1.67 15.82 3.75
N THR A 137 2.35 16.77 4.41
CA THR A 137 2.31 16.94 5.87
C THR A 137 1.15 17.83 6.33
N GLY A 138 0.34 18.32 5.38
CA GLY A 138 -0.82 19.16 5.66
C GLY A 138 -2.06 18.33 6.04
N LYS A 139 -3.18 19.05 6.19
CA LYS A 139 -4.49 18.47 6.48
C LYS A 139 -5.50 18.64 5.34
N THR A 140 -5.01 18.85 4.11
CA THR A 140 -5.83 19.06 2.91
C THR A 140 -5.28 18.20 1.79
N ALA A 141 -6.14 17.53 1.05
CA ALA A 141 -5.73 16.78 -0.13
C ALA A 141 -5.47 17.76 -1.30
N TRP A 142 -4.39 17.55 -2.03
CA TRP A 142 -4.17 18.26 -3.29
C TRP A 142 -4.83 17.47 -4.43
N ASN A 143 -5.79 18.09 -5.10
CA ASN A 143 -6.53 17.52 -6.20
C ASN A 143 -6.77 18.59 -7.29
N ASP A 144 -6.02 18.53 -8.36
CA ASP A 144 -6.16 19.41 -9.52
C ASP A 144 -6.37 18.59 -10.80
N PRO A 145 -7.62 18.23 -11.14
CA PRO A 145 -7.93 17.47 -12.34
C PRO A 145 -7.51 18.19 -13.66
N ALA A 146 -7.47 19.52 -13.66
CA ALA A 146 -7.13 20.27 -14.85
C ALA A 146 -5.63 20.21 -15.16
N GLU A 147 -4.79 20.42 -14.14
CA GLU A 147 -3.34 20.50 -14.30
C GLU A 147 -2.62 19.20 -13.96
N GLY A 148 -3.29 18.27 -13.27
CA GLY A 148 -2.70 17.05 -12.71
C GLY A 148 -1.87 17.34 -11.46
N THR A 149 -1.65 16.33 -10.65
CA THR A 149 -0.84 16.42 -9.42
C THR A 149 0.59 15.97 -9.64
N LEU A 150 0.86 15.06 -10.58
CA LEU A 150 2.20 14.73 -11.04
C LEU A 150 2.37 15.19 -12.48
N ARG A 151 3.49 15.87 -12.76
CA ARG A 151 3.98 16.13 -14.12
C ARG A 151 5.33 15.45 -14.28
N PHE A 152 5.53 14.78 -15.40
CA PHE A 152 6.75 14.02 -15.67
C PHE A 152 7.18 14.16 -17.13
N PHE A 153 8.46 13.95 -17.37
CA PHE A 153 9.04 13.90 -18.71
C PHE A 153 8.90 12.47 -19.25
N LEU A 154 8.47 12.35 -20.50
CA LEU A 154 8.47 11.09 -21.24
C LEU A 154 9.20 11.31 -22.58
N PRO A 155 10.34 10.65 -22.81
CA PRO A 155 11.11 10.84 -24.02
C PRO A 155 10.32 10.38 -25.26
N SER A 156 10.54 11.02 -26.38
CA SER A 156 9.86 10.70 -27.65
C SER A 156 10.02 9.24 -28.06
N GLY A 157 11.17 8.61 -27.73
CA GLY A 157 11.42 7.21 -27.96
C GLY A 157 10.45 6.24 -27.28
N ALA A 158 9.77 6.66 -26.22
CA ALA A 158 8.72 5.89 -25.58
C ALA A 158 7.40 5.89 -26.36
N ASN A 159 7.29 6.72 -27.41
CA ASN A 159 6.09 6.84 -28.26
C ASN A 159 4.78 7.08 -27.49
N GLY A 160 4.86 7.80 -26.37
CA GLY A 160 3.73 8.06 -25.49
C GLY A 160 3.24 6.84 -24.68
N LYS A 161 3.96 5.72 -24.69
CA LYS A 161 3.62 4.51 -23.95
C LYS A 161 4.29 4.51 -22.60
N VAL A 162 3.50 4.55 -21.54
CA VAL A 162 3.96 4.47 -20.15
C VAL A 162 2.90 3.75 -19.32
N GLN A 163 3.34 2.86 -18.46
CA GLN A 163 2.49 2.27 -17.41
C GLN A 163 2.66 3.10 -16.14
N ILE A 164 1.56 3.43 -15.50
CA ILE A 164 1.55 4.26 -14.30
C ILE A 164 0.71 3.57 -13.24
N ASN A 165 1.28 3.38 -12.06
CA ASN A 165 0.56 2.97 -10.88
C ASN A 165 0.67 4.06 -9.82
N ALA A 166 -0.45 4.47 -9.25
CA ALA A 166 -0.51 5.43 -8.16
C ALA A 166 -1.02 4.75 -6.89
N THR A 167 -0.35 5.00 -5.78
CA THR A 167 -0.70 4.42 -4.48
C THR A 167 -0.89 5.55 -3.47
N ALA A 168 -2.11 5.69 -2.98
CA ALA A 168 -2.42 6.66 -1.93
C ALA A 168 -2.06 6.11 -0.54
N PRO A 169 -1.96 6.96 0.49
CA PRO A 169 -1.69 6.53 1.87
C PRO A 169 -2.64 5.41 2.32
N GLY A 170 -2.08 4.26 2.74
CA GLY A 170 -2.84 3.09 3.18
C GLY A 170 -3.71 2.42 2.10
N GLY A 171 -3.53 2.79 0.83
CA GLY A 171 -4.26 2.24 -0.31
C GLY A 171 -3.50 1.13 -1.04
N MET A 172 -4.15 0.57 -2.06
CA MET A 172 -3.55 -0.34 -3.02
C MET A 172 -3.12 0.43 -4.28
N PRO A 173 -2.12 -0.07 -5.05
CA PRO A 173 -1.76 0.51 -6.33
C PRO A 173 -2.95 0.51 -7.29
N LEU A 174 -3.20 1.64 -7.93
CA LEU A 174 -4.21 1.82 -8.96
C LEU A 174 -3.53 2.22 -10.26
N GLN A 175 -3.94 1.59 -11.36
CA GLN A 175 -3.44 1.94 -12.68
C GLN A 175 -4.05 3.27 -13.11
N GLU A 176 -3.19 4.21 -13.56
CA GLU A 176 -3.57 5.54 -13.99
C GLU A 176 -3.14 5.80 -15.44
N ALA A 177 -3.83 6.73 -16.09
CA ALA A 177 -3.54 7.11 -17.46
C ALA A 177 -2.68 8.38 -17.51
N ALA A 178 -1.72 8.42 -18.44
CA ALA A 178 -0.97 9.61 -18.76
C ALA A 178 -1.82 10.59 -19.59
N GLY A 179 -2.01 11.79 -19.09
CA GLY A 179 -2.60 12.91 -19.83
C GLY A 179 -1.52 13.74 -20.54
N LYS A 180 -1.80 14.23 -21.75
CA LYS A 180 -0.93 15.17 -22.44
C LYS A 180 -1.04 16.56 -21.81
N THR A 181 0.05 17.33 -21.88
CA THR A 181 0.06 18.75 -21.55
C THR A 181 0.25 19.60 -22.81
N ASN A 182 0.24 20.92 -22.67
CA ASN A 182 0.58 21.85 -23.77
C ASN A 182 2.08 21.92 -24.08
N LYS A 183 2.93 21.25 -23.28
CA LYS A 183 4.37 21.15 -23.53
C LYS A 183 4.68 19.78 -24.14
N PRO A 184 5.47 19.74 -25.25
CA PRO A 184 5.94 18.48 -25.81
C PRO A 184 6.73 17.69 -24.74
N ASP A 185 6.62 16.38 -24.76
CA ASP A 185 7.32 15.45 -23.88
C ASP A 185 7.01 15.58 -22.36
N ILE A 186 6.10 16.49 -21.98
CA ILE A 186 5.62 16.61 -20.60
C ILE A 186 4.20 16.05 -20.52
N TYR A 187 4.05 15.07 -19.66
CA TYR A 187 2.78 14.41 -19.38
C TYR A 187 2.33 14.70 -17.94
N LYS A 188 1.07 14.42 -17.65
CA LYS A 188 0.48 14.59 -16.31
C LYS A 188 -0.27 13.37 -15.86
N VAL A 189 -0.39 13.20 -14.55
CA VAL A 189 -1.28 12.22 -13.90
C VAL A 189 -2.26 12.98 -13.02
N ASN A 190 -3.52 12.58 -13.11
CA ASN A 190 -4.57 13.13 -12.26
C ASN A 190 -4.91 12.13 -11.15
N PHE A 191 -4.14 12.17 -10.07
CA PHE A 191 -4.36 11.34 -8.90
C PHE A 191 -4.18 12.16 -7.62
N PRO A 192 -5.19 12.24 -6.72
CA PRO A 192 -5.13 13.11 -5.56
C PRO A 192 -3.99 12.77 -4.60
N VAL A 193 -3.21 13.77 -4.19
CA VAL A 193 -2.17 13.62 -3.16
C VAL A 193 -2.79 13.94 -1.80
N ARG A 194 -3.18 12.89 -1.08
CA ARG A 194 -3.80 12.98 0.25
C ARG A 194 -2.75 13.24 1.33
N PRO A 195 -3.14 13.73 2.53
CA PRO A 195 -2.25 13.76 3.69
C PRO A 195 -1.58 12.41 3.92
N GLY A 196 -0.27 12.41 4.15
CA GLY A 196 0.57 11.23 4.21
C GLY A 196 1.47 11.06 2.98
N GLU A 197 1.87 9.83 2.67
CA GLU A 197 2.72 9.50 1.53
C GLU A 197 1.90 8.97 0.36
N THR A 198 2.05 9.57 -0.82
CA THR A 198 1.51 9.08 -2.09
C THR A 198 2.67 8.70 -3.00
N ARG A 199 2.58 7.52 -3.61
CA ARG A 199 3.60 6.98 -4.49
C ARG A 199 3.08 6.87 -5.92
N PHE A 200 3.90 7.26 -6.88
CA PHE A 200 3.69 7.00 -8.31
C PHE A 200 4.84 6.17 -8.84
N ASP A 201 4.52 5.07 -9.48
CA ASP A 201 5.48 4.22 -10.19
C ASP A 201 5.17 4.28 -11.67
N LEU A 202 6.15 4.70 -12.47
CA LEU A 202 6.07 4.81 -13.91
C LEU A 202 7.04 3.81 -14.54
N SER A 203 6.63 3.15 -15.63
CA SER A 203 7.50 2.25 -16.39
C SER A 203 7.30 2.46 -17.88
N TYR A 204 8.39 2.68 -18.60
CA TYR A 204 8.39 2.83 -20.05
C TYR A 204 9.69 2.28 -20.66
N SER A 205 9.68 2.03 -21.95
CA SER A 205 10.86 1.57 -22.69
C SER A 205 11.14 2.48 -23.88
N THR A 206 12.43 2.67 -24.17
CA THR A 206 12.91 3.41 -25.34
C THR A 206 13.90 2.54 -26.13
N PRO A 207 14.09 2.80 -27.43
CA PRO A 207 15.20 2.19 -28.16
C PRO A 207 16.53 2.49 -27.45
N TYR A 208 17.41 1.50 -27.41
CA TYR A 208 18.70 1.62 -26.75
C TYR A 208 19.84 1.25 -27.70
N THR A 209 20.89 2.06 -27.65
CA THR A 209 22.17 1.77 -28.23
C THR A 209 23.24 2.04 -27.18
N GLU A 210 24.10 1.09 -26.92
CA GLU A 210 25.15 1.22 -25.91
C GLU A 210 26.01 2.45 -26.15
N GLY A 211 26.25 3.22 -25.11
CA GLY A 211 27.02 4.46 -25.15
C GLY A 211 26.31 5.65 -25.82
N ALA A 212 25.15 5.46 -26.44
CA ALA A 212 24.37 6.56 -26.98
C ALA A 212 23.84 7.48 -25.86
N PRO A 213 23.76 8.81 -26.13
CA PRO A 213 23.28 9.74 -25.14
C PRO A 213 21.77 9.59 -24.90
N TYR A 214 21.39 9.50 -23.63
CA TYR A 214 20.02 9.63 -23.15
C TYR A 214 19.86 11.00 -22.47
N ALA A 215 18.85 11.77 -22.87
CA ALA A 215 18.51 13.04 -22.25
C ALA A 215 17.24 12.91 -21.43
N GLY A 216 17.29 13.35 -20.17
CA GLY A 216 16.15 13.37 -19.26
C GLY A 216 15.93 14.77 -18.68
N LYS A 217 14.73 14.95 -18.10
CA LYS A 217 14.33 16.22 -17.45
C LYS A 217 13.65 15.92 -16.12
N VAL A 218 14.03 16.63 -15.08
CA VAL A 218 13.33 16.69 -13.81
C VAL A 218 12.29 17.80 -13.92
N VAL A 219 11.01 17.44 -13.90
CA VAL A 219 9.90 18.38 -14.13
C VAL A 219 9.35 18.92 -12.82
N SER A 220 9.30 18.09 -11.80
CA SER A 220 9.00 18.48 -10.43
C SER A 220 10.21 19.20 -9.85
N ASN A 221 9.96 20.27 -9.14
CA ASN A 221 11.02 21.06 -8.49
C ASN A 221 11.46 20.36 -7.20
N ASP A 222 12.01 19.15 -7.34
CA ASP A 222 12.48 18.35 -6.20
C ASP A 222 14.01 18.33 -6.17
N GLU A 223 14.56 18.59 -5.00
CA GLU A 223 16.01 18.60 -4.76
C GLU A 223 16.59 17.17 -4.63
N ASN A 224 15.74 16.12 -4.72
CA ASN A 224 16.10 14.74 -4.36
C ASN A 224 15.82 13.76 -5.51
N THR A 225 16.36 14.06 -6.70
CA THR A 225 16.31 13.14 -7.84
C THR A 225 17.58 12.31 -7.91
N TYR A 226 17.40 10.99 -8.02
CA TYR A 226 18.49 10.03 -8.09
C TYR A 226 18.37 9.15 -9.34
N LEU A 227 19.48 9.01 -10.07
CA LEU A 227 19.64 8.04 -11.14
C LEU A 227 20.27 6.79 -10.57
N ILE A 228 19.74 5.64 -10.90
CA ILE A 228 20.17 4.36 -10.35
C ILE A 228 20.39 3.40 -11.49
N VAL A 229 21.53 2.74 -11.49
CA VAL A 229 21.87 1.67 -12.44
C VAL A 229 22.19 0.38 -11.69
N PRO A 230 21.76 -0.77 -12.20
CA PRO A 230 22.05 -2.06 -11.58
C PRO A 230 23.51 -2.43 -11.75
N LYS A 231 23.95 -3.46 -11.05
CA LYS A 231 25.26 -4.09 -11.24
C LYS A 231 25.48 -4.47 -12.72
N GLY A 232 26.70 -4.28 -13.20
CA GLY A 232 27.09 -4.54 -14.60
C GLY A 232 26.80 -3.38 -15.56
N VAL A 233 26.10 -2.34 -15.11
CA VAL A 233 25.85 -1.12 -15.90
C VAL A 233 26.67 0.04 -15.38
N THR A 234 27.36 0.73 -16.29
CA THR A 234 28.10 1.96 -16.01
C THR A 234 27.33 3.14 -16.58
N LEU A 235 27.09 4.15 -15.74
CA LEU A 235 26.48 5.41 -16.11
C LEU A 235 27.53 6.52 -16.11
N LYS A 236 27.58 7.31 -17.19
CA LYS A 236 28.43 8.51 -17.30
C LYS A 236 27.53 9.70 -17.66
N GLY A 237 27.80 10.85 -17.08
CA GLY A 237 27.08 12.08 -17.37
C GLY A 237 27.72 13.26 -16.67
N ASP A 238 27.43 14.47 -17.18
CA ASP A 238 27.89 15.72 -16.59
C ASP A 238 26.96 16.14 -15.45
N ASN A 239 27.48 16.90 -14.48
CA ASN A 239 26.74 17.47 -13.36
C ASN A 239 25.99 16.44 -12.47
N LEU A 240 26.51 15.24 -12.38
CA LEU A 240 26.02 14.22 -11.46
C LEU A 240 26.87 14.22 -10.18
N ASN A 241 26.23 13.87 -9.06
CA ASN A 241 26.88 13.63 -7.80
C ASN A 241 26.94 12.12 -7.57
N ASP A 242 28.13 11.52 -7.67
CA ASP A 242 28.32 10.11 -7.39
C ASP A 242 28.14 9.86 -5.88
N MET A 243 27.16 9.03 -5.53
CA MET A 243 26.83 8.66 -4.16
C MET A 243 27.32 7.26 -3.79
N GLY A 244 27.98 6.58 -4.72
CA GLY A 244 28.53 5.24 -4.55
C GLY A 244 27.51 4.12 -4.78
N GLN A 245 27.89 2.92 -4.38
CA GLN A 245 27.08 1.73 -4.52
C GLN A 245 26.28 1.41 -3.26
N GLU A 246 25.06 0.96 -3.46
CA GLU A 246 24.24 0.38 -2.39
C GLU A 246 24.80 -1.02 -2.05
N PRO A 247 25.21 -1.27 -0.78
CA PRO A 247 25.96 -2.48 -0.42
C PRO A 247 25.26 -3.81 -0.67
N ARG A 248 23.92 -3.82 -0.68
CA ARG A 248 23.12 -5.03 -0.77
C ARG A 248 22.84 -5.46 -2.22
N THR A 249 22.53 -4.50 -3.08
CA THR A 249 22.15 -4.73 -4.47
C THR A 249 23.27 -4.43 -5.44
N GLU A 250 24.36 -3.81 -4.96
CA GLU A 250 25.47 -3.29 -5.75
C GLU A 250 25.03 -2.29 -6.86
N ALA A 251 23.81 -1.75 -6.73
CA ALA A 251 23.31 -0.71 -7.60
C ALA A 251 24.07 0.60 -7.36
N HIS A 252 24.49 1.30 -8.42
CA HIS A 252 25.20 2.57 -8.33
C HIS A 252 24.21 3.71 -8.37
N ILE A 253 24.37 4.69 -7.48
CA ILE A 253 23.44 5.80 -7.25
C ILE A 253 24.14 7.12 -7.58
N PHE A 254 23.45 7.96 -8.36
CA PHE A 254 23.90 9.31 -8.72
C PHE A 254 22.82 10.33 -8.39
N GLY A 255 23.17 11.39 -7.68
CA GLY A 255 22.27 12.54 -7.49
C GLY A 255 22.29 13.46 -8.70
N VAL A 256 21.13 13.93 -9.14
CA VAL A 256 20.99 14.92 -10.21
C VAL A 256 21.05 16.32 -9.61
N LYS A 257 21.89 17.21 -10.21
CA LYS A 257 22.05 18.59 -9.76
C LYS A 257 21.17 19.59 -10.51
N ASP A 258 20.85 19.29 -11.76
CA ASP A 258 20.15 20.20 -12.67
C ASP A 258 18.78 19.67 -13.08
N ALA A 259 17.87 20.54 -13.51
CA ALA A 259 16.56 20.17 -14.02
C ALA A 259 16.60 19.39 -15.35
N ALA A 260 17.74 19.30 -16.02
CA ALA A 260 17.96 18.48 -17.20
C ALA A 260 19.31 17.79 -17.10
N TYR A 261 19.36 16.54 -17.51
CA TYR A 261 20.59 15.74 -17.50
C TYR A 261 20.77 15.00 -18.81
N LYS A 262 22.03 14.75 -19.15
CA LYS A 262 22.43 13.94 -20.29
C LYS A 262 23.40 12.87 -19.80
N ILE A 263 23.06 11.63 -20.07
CA ILE A 263 23.85 10.48 -19.63
C ILE A 263 24.12 9.52 -20.78
N SER A 264 25.13 8.70 -20.65
CA SER A 264 25.35 7.52 -21.47
C SER A 264 25.47 6.29 -20.58
N LEU A 265 24.94 5.18 -21.07
CA LEU A 265 24.94 3.91 -20.37
C LEU A 265 25.77 2.90 -21.17
N THR A 266 26.60 2.11 -20.49
CA THR A 266 27.37 1.01 -21.08
C THR A 266 27.20 -0.23 -20.21
N GLY A 267 27.21 -1.41 -20.85
CA GLY A 267 26.93 -2.68 -20.20
C GLY A 267 25.43 -3.02 -20.20
N VAL A 268 25.13 -4.21 -19.76
CA VAL A 268 23.77 -4.73 -19.61
C VAL A 268 23.53 -5.11 -18.15
N ALA A 269 22.30 -5.02 -17.70
CA ALA A 269 21.94 -5.43 -16.36
C ALA A 269 22.22 -6.93 -16.18
N GLU A 270 23.06 -7.27 -15.21
CA GLU A 270 23.20 -8.66 -14.79
C GLU A 270 21.88 -9.11 -14.14
N PRO A 271 21.36 -10.32 -14.44
CA PRO A 271 20.23 -10.85 -13.74
C PRO A 271 20.58 -10.86 -12.25
N SER A 272 19.78 -10.16 -11.43
CA SER A 272 19.97 -10.19 -9.99
C SER A 272 19.84 -11.65 -9.53
N SER A 273 20.89 -12.19 -8.92
CA SER A 273 20.91 -13.53 -8.34
C SER A 273 20.04 -13.64 -7.07
N GLN A 274 18.84 -13.11 -7.15
CA GLN A 274 17.73 -13.47 -6.25
C GLN A 274 16.91 -14.60 -6.87
N GLU A 275 17.60 -15.67 -7.33
CA GLU A 275 16.96 -16.98 -7.43
C GLU A 275 16.78 -17.53 -6.00
N GLY A 276 15.71 -17.15 -5.37
CA GLY A 276 15.07 -18.00 -4.39
C GLY A 276 14.49 -19.19 -5.14
N ASP A 277 15.16 -20.31 -4.98
CA ASP A 277 14.77 -21.68 -5.29
C ASP A 277 13.26 -21.85 -5.54
N ALA A 278 12.84 -21.91 -6.79
CA ALA A 278 11.51 -22.33 -7.20
C ALA A 278 11.71 -23.29 -8.38
N GLY A 279 11.59 -24.58 -8.05
CA GLY A 279 11.69 -25.73 -8.94
C GLY A 279 10.92 -25.54 -10.24
N ALA A 280 11.60 -25.96 -11.29
CA ALA A 280 11.14 -26.03 -12.66
C ALA A 280 9.89 -26.90 -12.82
N SER A 281 8.87 -26.33 -13.48
CA SER A 281 8.06 -27.07 -14.45
C SER A 281 7.43 -26.05 -15.42
N GLY A 282 7.76 -26.25 -16.70
CA GLY A 282 7.35 -25.38 -17.77
C GLY A 282 5.84 -25.46 -18.06
N ASP A 283 5.28 -24.34 -18.46
CA ASP A 283 4.54 -24.25 -19.73
C ASP A 283 4.40 -22.78 -20.14
N SER A 284 4.53 -22.54 -21.43
CA SER A 284 4.57 -21.24 -22.08
C SER A 284 3.18 -20.68 -22.31
N SER A 285 2.78 -19.62 -21.60
CA SER A 285 1.80 -18.65 -22.10
C SER A 285 2.01 -17.31 -21.37
N GLY A 286 2.34 -16.27 -22.16
CA GLY A 286 2.79 -14.96 -21.72
C GLY A 286 1.81 -14.17 -20.85
N GLN A 287 1.93 -14.35 -19.57
CA GLN A 287 1.48 -13.40 -18.55
C GLN A 287 2.54 -13.42 -17.44
N SER A 288 3.08 -12.25 -17.10
CA SER A 288 4.03 -12.11 -16.00
C SER A 288 3.40 -12.64 -14.72
N PRO A 289 4.01 -13.63 -14.04
CA PRO A 289 3.45 -14.13 -12.78
C PRO A 289 3.53 -13.03 -11.71
N ILE A 290 2.41 -12.77 -11.07
CA ILE A 290 2.35 -12.00 -9.84
C ILE A 290 3.14 -12.81 -8.81
N GLN A 291 4.36 -12.44 -8.52
CA GLN A 291 5.15 -13.05 -7.45
C GLN A 291 4.53 -12.66 -6.11
N GLN A 292 3.79 -13.59 -5.55
CA GLN A 292 3.30 -13.49 -4.19
C GLN A 292 4.51 -13.66 -3.26
N ILE A 293 5.00 -12.57 -2.68
CA ILE A 293 6.08 -12.60 -1.69
C ILE A 293 5.48 -13.22 -0.43
N MET A 294 5.66 -14.54 -0.28
CA MET A 294 5.32 -15.22 0.98
C MET A 294 6.28 -14.74 2.08
N PRO A 295 5.78 -14.35 3.26
CA PRO A 295 6.66 -14.00 4.38
C PRO A 295 7.53 -15.20 4.75
N ARG A 296 8.82 -14.96 4.99
CA ARG A 296 9.86 -15.96 5.34
C ARG A 296 9.53 -16.87 6.53
N LEU A 297 8.45 -16.60 7.25
CA LEU A 297 7.98 -17.40 8.38
C LEU A 297 7.53 -18.81 7.99
N TYR A 298 7.08 -19.04 6.75
CA TYR A 298 6.61 -20.36 6.31
C TYR A 298 7.72 -21.39 6.04
N THR A 299 8.95 -20.96 5.78
CA THR A 299 10.08 -21.89 5.59
C THR A 299 10.64 -22.46 6.91
N GLN A 300 10.21 -21.93 8.06
CA GLN A 300 10.67 -22.33 9.39
C GLN A 300 9.55 -22.90 10.27
N VAL A 301 8.46 -23.37 9.66
CA VAL A 301 7.30 -23.91 10.43
C VAL A 301 7.70 -25.12 11.26
N THR A 302 8.53 -26.01 10.71
CA THR A 302 8.96 -27.25 11.42
C THR A 302 9.74 -26.95 12.72
N PRO A 303 10.78 -26.11 12.75
CA PRO A 303 11.48 -25.78 14.00
C PRO A 303 10.63 -24.96 14.97
N ILE A 304 9.73 -24.09 14.48
CA ILE A 304 8.82 -23.31 15.34
C ILE A 304 7.80 -24.23 16.01
N LEU A 305 7.22 -25.18 15.28
CA LEU A 305 6.33 -26.20 15.84
C LEU A 305 7.05 -27.10 16.85
N ALA A 306 8.27 -27.54 16.54
CA ALA A 306 9.08 -28.34 17.45
C ALA A 306 9.38 -27.59 18.77
N LEU A 307 9.69 -26.29 18.69
CA LEU A 307 9.90 -25.44 19.87
C LEU A 307 8.60 -25.28 20.69
N ALA A 308 7.47 -25.04 20.02
CA ALA A 308 6.17 -24.90 20.69
C ALA A 308 5.76 -26.18 21.41
N PHE A 309 5.92 -27.36 20.78
CA PHE A 309 5.66 -28.66 21.42
C PHE A 309 6.65 -28.93 22.56
N GLY A 310 7.91 -28.52 22.43
CA GLY A 310 8.90 -28.66 23.51
C GLY A 310 8.53 -27.83 24.75
N ILE A 311 8.06 -26.61 24.57
CA ILE A 311 7.61 -25.73 25.67
C ILE A 311 6.35 -26.29 26.33
N LEU A 312 5.40 -26.79 25.54
CA LEU A 312 4.19 -27.44 26.06
C LEU A 312 4.51 -28.71 26.86
N ALA A 313 5.39 -29.59 26.36
CA ALA A 313 5.80 -30.81 27.06
C ALA A 313 6.53 -30.46 28.37
N LEU A 314 7.43 -29.47 28.37
CA LEU A 314 8.12 -29.00 29.56
C LEU A 314 7.14 -28.43 30.59
N GLY A 315 6.15 -27.65 30.16
CA GLY A 315 5.07 -27.14 31.02
C GLY A 315 4.25 -28.23 31.66
N PHE A 316 3.93 -29.29 30.89
CA PHE A 316 3.19 -30.45 31.38
C PHE A 316 3.98 -31.27 32.42
N VAL A 317 5.29 -31.45 32.18
CA VAL A 317 6.19 -32.14 33.14
C VAL A 317 6.32 -31.35 34.44
N LEU A 318 6.45 -30.00 34.35
CA LEU A 318 6.52 -29.15 35.53
C LEU A 318 5.23 -29.12 36.33
N LEU A 319 4.07 -29.11 35.65
CA LEU A 319 2.75 -29.21 36.31
C LEU A 319 2.54 -30.57 37.00
N TYR A 320 2.99 -31.68 36.37
CA TYR A 320 2.87 -33.03 36.94
C TYR A 320 3.86 -33.27 38.09
N ARG A 321 4.99 -32.56 38.14
CA ARG A 321 5.98 -32.62 39.23
C ARG A 321 5.72 -31.67 40.38
N SER A 322 4.76 -30.77 40.29
CA SER A 322 4.43 -29.87 41.40
C SER A 322 3.73 -30.67 42.51
N PRO A 323 4.31 -30.80 43.72
CA PRO A 323 3.64 -31.47 44.82
C PRO A 323 2.40 -30.67 45.21
N VAL A 324 1.24 -31.31 45.28
CA VAL A 324 0.00 -30.74 45.79
C VAL A 324 0.23 -30.40 47.27
N SER A 325 0.43 -29.11 47.59
CA SER A 325 0.40 -28.61 48.96
C SER A 325 -1.02 -28.72 49.51
N SER A 326 -1.29 -29.75 50.28
CA SER A 326 -2.50 -29.84 51.08
C SER A 326 -2.41 -28.83 52.24
N ASN A 327 -3.05 -27.68 52.10
CA ASN A 327 -3.32 -26.78 53.21
C ASN A 327 -4.40 -27.40 54.10
N THR A 328 -3.96 -28.12 55.15
CA THR A 328 -4.81 -28.50 56.24
C THR A 328 -5.08 -27.26 57.11
N ALA A 329 -6.27 -26.75 57.04
CA ALA A 329 -6.73 -25.71 57.95
C ALA A 329 -6.76 -26.28 59.37
N LYS A 330 -5.92 -25.78 60.28
CA LYS A 330 -6.03 -26.00 61.69
C LYS A 330 -7.10 -25.04 62.25
N GLU A 331 -8.28 -25.60 62.54
CA GLU A 331 -9.24 -25.04 63.47
C GLU A 331 -8.65 -25.06 64.86
N THR A 332 -8.35 -23.89 65.43
CA THR A 332 -8.04 -23.74 66.86
C THR A 332 -9.25 -23.14 67.52
N ASN A 333 -9.93 -24.00 68.25
CA ASN A 333 -10.98 -23.74 69.18
C ASN A 333 -10.37 -23.16 70.45
N GLU A 334 -10.61 -21.87 70.75
CA GLU A 334 -10.39 -21.34 72.11
C GLU A 334 -11.70 -20.85 72.72
N ARG A 335 -12.20 -21.71 73.56
CA ARG A 335 -13.26 -21.41 74.51
C ARG A 335 -12.60 -20.99 75.83
N SER A 336 -13.13 -19.94 76.43
CA SER A 336 -13.31 -19.81 77.86
C SER A 336 -12.35 -18.96 78.67
N ARG A 337 -12.97 -18.01 79.30
CA ARG A 337 -12.74 -17.43 80.63
C ARG A 337 -12.05 -16.09 80.74
N GLY A 338 -12.86 -15.18 81.27
CA GLY A 338 -12.50 -13.98 81.94
C GLY A 338 -13.62 -12.94 81.86
#